data_1b32b2da6a9621bdc39875edfcf8d8af
#
_entry.id   1b32b2da6a9621bdc39875edfcf8d8af
#
_cell.length_a   1.000
_cell.length_b   1.000
_cell.length_c   1.000
_cell.angle_alpha   90.00
_cell.angle_beta   90.00
_cell.angle_gamma   90.00
#
_symmetry.space_group_name_H-M   'P 1'
#
loop_
_entity.id
_entity.type
_entity.pdbx_description
1 polymer ?
#
loop_
_entity_poly.entity_id
_entity_poly.type
_entity_poly.pdbx_seq_one_letter_code
_entity_poly.pdbx_strand_id
1 'polypeptide(L)'
;MIKIGLRNNLLYPLLLIIFTFLRKILLVLITELLEFESSLSFLTFLMFLGEFITGLIIYTCQLNFLKYKKKTNSKKTRIKYFVAKNKMLYHDSRFKIYALIFIGTYFDFVEFIITSYYFPKFENISKSLIIRLGSALTLSSFILYYYLLKIQIFSHHKCSLIIILICFLMIIILEISFNMYYHTIKESNFIIILLIIISLFFVGFQDNIEKYVLEFNFINPFKVLMIEGFFGIILTFIYSFIENPFVKIIEFYKTKQTINFIYLLICLTLFIILSGGRNSYRILTNRLFFSDD
;
A
#
# COMPACT_ATOMS: atom_id res chain seq x y z
N MET A 1 -5.49 27.05 0.99
CA MET A 1 -4.83 26.17 0.03
C MET A 1 -3.35 26.46 0.11
N ILE A 2 -2.53 25.57 0.61
CA ILE A 2 -1.07 25.72 0.58
C ILE A 2 -0.68 25.30 -0.83
N LYS A 3 -0.26 26.28 -1.67
CA LYS A 3 0.40 25.95 -2.94
C LYS A 3 1.65 25.15 -2.61
N ILE A 4 1.57 23.85 -2.73
CA ILE A 4 2.72 22.98 -2.67
C ILE A 4 3.41 23.21 -4.02
N GLY A 5 4.54 23.91 -4.01
CA GLY A 5 5.26 24.20 -5.24
C GLY A 5 5.67 22.92 -5.98
N LEU A 6 5.84 22.98 -7.29
CA LEU A 6 6.24 21.86 -8.18
C LEU A 6 7.39 21.00 -7.59
N ARG A 7 8.28 21.62 -6.82
CA ARG A 7 9.42 20.97 -6.15
C ARG A 7 8.98 19.90 -5.14
N ASN A 8 7.83 20.07 -4.47
CA ASN A 8 7.33 19.11 -3.50
C ASN A 8 6.59 17.94 -4.18
N ASN A 9 6.04 18.16 -5.39
CA ASN A 9 5.32 17.12 -6.11
C ASN A 9 6.24 15.98 -6.57
N LEU A 10 7.52 16.25 -6.85
CA LEU A 10 8.52 15.25 -7.20
C LEU A 10 9.19 14.63 -5.97
N LEU A 11 9.23 15.34 -4.86
CA LEU A 11 9.91 14.87 -3.65
C LEU A 11 9.24 13.65 -3.04
N TYR A 12 7.89 13.64 -2.96
CA TYR A 12 7.19 12.52 -2.32
C TYR A 12 7.28 11.20 -3.10
N PRO A 13 7.11 11.17 -4.42
CA PRO A 13 7.38 9.96 -5.21
C PRO A 13 8.82 9.48 -5.09
N LEU A 14 9.79 10.40 -5.07
CA LEU A 14 11.20 10.04 -4.90
C LEU A 14 11.44 9.38 -3.54
N LEU A 15 10.94 9.98 -2.47
CA LEU A 15 11.04 9.41 -1.13
C LEU A 15 10.31 8.06 -1.02
N LEU A 16 9.16 7.91 -1.67
CA LEU A 16 8.47 6.63 -1.75
C LEU A 16 9.35 5.53 -2.38
N ILE A 17 10.03 5.85 -3.47
CA ILE A 17 10.97 4.93 -4.14
C ILE A 17 12.11 4.56 -3.20
N ILE A 18 12.74 5.55 -2.56
CA ILE A 18 13.85 5.34 -1.62
C ILE A 18 13.42 4.44 -0.46
N PHE A 19 12.30 4.75 0.21
CA PHE A 19 11.80 3.95 1.34
C PHE A 19 11.43 2.53 0.90
N THR A 20 10.85 2.37 -0.29
CA THR A 20 10.52 1.04 -0.84
C THR A 20 11.78 0.22 -1.09
N PHE A 21 12.83 0.83 -1.66
CA PHE A 21 14.10 0.18 -1.93
C PHE A 21 14.81 -0.23 -0.63
N LEU A 22 14.95 0.69 0.33
CA LEU A 22 15.57 0.41 1.63
C LEU A 22 14.83 -0.70 2.39
N ARG A 23 13.49 -0.70 2.36
CA ARG A 23 12.69 -1.76 2.97
C ARG A 23 12.97 -3.13 2.35
N LYS A 24 13.11 -3.20 1.01
CA LYS A 24 13.44 -4.45 0.32
C LYS A 24 14.84 -4.96 0.67
N ILE A 25 15.84 -4.08 0.71
CA ILE A 25 17.20 -4.46 1.15
C ILE A 25 17.15 -5.02 2.57
N LEU A 26 16.44 -4.35 3.46
CA LEU A 26 16.34 -4.79 4.85
C LEU A 26 15.64 -6.14 4.98
N LEU A 27 14.62 -6.40 4.15
CA LEU A 27 13.95 -7.69 4.10
C LEU A 27 14.92 -8.82 3.70
N VAL A 28 15.73 -8.60 2.66
CA VAL A 28 16.77 -9.54 2.23
C VAL A 28 17.79 -9.78 3.36
N LEU A 29 18.22 -8.72 4.03
CA LEU A 29 19.14 -8.82 5.15
C LEU A 29 18.58 -9.65 6.31
N ILE A 30 17.30 -9.49 6.63
CA ILE A 30 16.62 -10.29 7.66
C ILE A 30 16.53 -11.76 7.24
N THR A 31 16.14 -12.05 6.03
CA THR A 31 15.85 -13.41 5.57
C THR A 31 17.11 -14.19 5.19
N GLU A 32 18.04 -13.57 4.46
CA GLU A 32 19.22 -14.26 3.92
C GLU A 32 20.43 -14.15 4.84
N LEU A 33 20.81 -12.92 5.26
CA LEU A 33 22.03 -12.74 6.05
C LEU A 33 21.89 -13.17 7.51
N LEU A 34 20.71 -12.95 8.10
CA LEU A 34 20.43 -13.37 9.47
C LEU A 34 19.85 -14.80 9.53
N GLU A 35 19.56 -15.43 8.38
CA GLU A 35 18.89 -16.73 8.31
C GLU A 35 17.64 -16.78 9.19
N PHE A 36 16.95 -15.65 9.29
CA PHE A 36 15.74 -15.57 10.09
C PHE A 36 14.54 -15.97 9.23
N GLU A 37 14.06 -17.18 9.43
CA GLU A 37 12.80 -17.63 8.86
C GLU A 37 11.64 -16.86 9.50
N SER A 38 11.39 -15.65 9.00
CA SER A 38 10.26 -14.88 9.47
C SER A 38 8.94 -15.54 9.11
N SER A 39 8.02 -15.61 10.06
CA SER A 39 6.65 -15.94 9.72
C SER A 39 6.03 -14.77 8.94
N LEU A 40 5.17 -15.10 7.98
CA LEU A 40 4.50 -14.08 7.17
C LEU A 40 3.65 -13.15 8.02
N SER A 41 2.92 -13.72 8.98
CA SER A 41 2.11 -12.96 9.94
C SER A 41 2.95 -11.97 10.75
N PHE A 42 4.17 -12.34 11.13
CA PHE A 42 5.05 -11.47 11.89
C PHE A 42 5.52 -10.25 11.08
N LEU A 43 5.98 -10.44 9.84
CA LEU A 43 6.40 -9.34 8.98
C LEU A 43 5.23 -8.41 8.61
N THR A 44 4.07 -8.98 8.35
CA THR A 44 2.85 -8.22 8.07
C THR A 44 2.44 -7.40 9.31
N PHE A 45 2.52 -7.99 10.49
CA PHE A 45 2.28 -7.27 11.74
C PHE A 45 3.22 -6.07 11.90
N LEU A 46 4.52 -6.24 11.67
CA LEU A 46 5.50 -5.16 11.78
C LEU A 46 5.25 -4.05 10.74
N MET A 47 4.81 -4.42 9.55
CA MET A 47 4.43 -3.45 8.52
C MET A 47 3.28 -2.56 8.99
N PHE A 48 2.17 -3.14 9.40
CA PHE A 48 1.00 -2.39 9.87
C PHE A 48 1.25 -1.65 11.19
N LEU A 49 2.10 -2.20 12.06
CA LEU A 49 2.56 -1.51 13.27
C LEU A 49 3.32 -0.22 12.91
N GLY A 50 4.17 -0.28 11.89
CA GLY A 50 4.88 0.90 11.37
C GLY A 50 3.92 1.98 10.85
N GLU A 51 2.89 1.59 10.12
CA GLU A 51 1.84 2.49 9.63
C GLU A 51 1.06 3.13 10.80
N PHE A 52 0.62 2.32 11.75
CA PHE A 52 -0.11 2.78 12.91
C PHE A 52 0.69 3.79 13.73
N ILE A 53 1.92 3.45 14.09
CA ILE A 53 2.80 4.32 14.89
C ILE A 53 3.10 5.62 14.15
N THR A 54 3.49 5.54 12.88
CA THR A 54 3.82 6.73 12.08
C THR A 54 2.60 7.61 11.87
N GLY A 55 1.45 7.03 11.53
CA GLY A 55 0.18 7.73 11.41
C GLY A 55 -0.22 8.41 12.72
N LEU A 56 -0.12 7.72 13.85
CA LEU A 56 -0.46 8.23 15.16
C LEU A 56 0.45 9.41 15.55
N ILE A 57 1.77 9.27 15.41
CA ILE A 57 2.73 10.32 15.76
C ILE A 57 2.48 11.58 14.93
N ILE A 58 2.43 11.44 13.60
CA ILE A 58 2.28 12.61 12.72
C ILE A 58 0.90 13.26 12.91
N TYR A 59 -0.17 12.47 13.03
CA TYR A 59 -1.51 12.99 13.25
C TYR A 59 -1.62 13.74 14.57
N THR A 60 -1.08 13.21 15.68
CA THR A 60 -1.08 13.88 16.99
C THR A 60 -0.23 15.15 16.98
N CYS A 61 0.95 15.13 16.34
CA CYS A 61 1.78 16.33 16.16
C CYS A 61 1.03 17.42 15.39
N GLN A 62 0.32 17.06 14.31
CA GLN A 62 -0.49 18.02 13.54
C GLN A 62 -1.63 18.61 14.38
N LEU A 63 -2.32 17.78 15.15
CA LEU A 63 -3.41 18.26 16.03
C LEU A 63 -2.88 19.24 17.09
N ASN A 64 -1.73 18.94 17.72
CA ASN A 64 -1.12 19.81 18.70
C ASN A 64 -0.67 21.13 18.07
N PHE A 65 -0.07 21.10 16.91
CA PHE A 65 0.32 22.30 16.16
C PHE A 65 -0.90 23.17 15.82
N LEU A 66 -2.00 22.57 15.37
CA LEU A 66 -3.23 23.29 15.08
C LEU A 66 -3.86 23.89 16.33
N LYS A 67 -3.84 23.18 17.47
CA LYS A 67 -4.30 23.73 18.76
C LYS A 67 -3.45 24.93 19.20
N TYR A 68 -2.14 24.84 19.08
CA TYR A 68 -1.21 25.92 19.39
C TYR A 68 -1.46 27.14 18.50
N LYS A 69 -1.56 26.96 17.19
CA LYS A 69 -1.85 28.03 16.22
C LYS A 69 -3.20 28.69 16.49
N LYS A 70 -4.22 27.93 16.88
CA LYS A 70 -5.55 28.47 17.28
C LYS A 70 -5.45 29.32 18.53
N LYS A 71 -4.62 28.94 19.50
CA LYS A 71 -4.40 29.67 20.75
C LYS A 71 -3.63 30.98 20.51
N THR A 72 -2.66 31.00 19.61
CA THR A 72 -1.86 32.19 19.29
C THR A 72 -2.57 33.18 18.38
N ASN A 73 -3.46 32.70 17.46
CA ASN A 73 -4.19 33.53 16.50
C ASN A 73 -5.60 33.93 16.98
N SER A 74 -5.84 34.02 18.26
CA SER A 74 -7.18 34.29 18.82
C SER A 74 -7.76 35.67 18.48
N LYS A 75 -7.07 36.52 17.72
CA LYS A 75 -7.55 37.84 17.34
C LYS A 75 -7.76 38.14 15.85
N LYS A 76 -7.22 37.36 14.90
CA LYS A 76 -7.41 37.71 13.49
C LYS A 76 -7.17 36.50 12.56
N THR A 77 -8.06 35.64 12.41
CA THR A 77 -8.41 34.99 11.12
C THR A 77 -9.39 33.86 11.40
N ARG A 78 -10.67 34.12 11.28
CA ARG A 78 -11.56 33.09 10.77
C ARG A 78 -10.99 32.70 9.43
N ILE A 79 -10.19 31.65 9.41
CA ILE A 79 -9.98 30.92 8.18
C ILE A 79 -11.37 30.41 7.85
N LYS A 80 -12.09 31.16 7.04
CA LYS A 80 -13.24 30.65 6.32
C LYS A 80 -12.63 29.51 5.50
N TYR A 81 -12.78 28.29 5.97
CA TYR A 81 -12.75 27.17 5.06
C TYR A 81 -13.87 27.44 4.07
N PHE A 82 -13.53 28.02 2.93
CA PHE A 82 -14.37 28.01 1.76
C PHE A 82 -14.38 26.55 1.28
N VAL A 83 -15.09 25.72 2.01
CA VAL A 83 -15.64 24.52 1.43
C VAL A 83 -16.63 25.04 0.41
N ALA A 84 -16.32 24.89 -0.86
CA ALA A 84 -17.23 25.22 -1.93
C ALA A 84 -18.56 24.54 -1.58
N LYS A 85 -19.58 25.35 -1.27
CA LYS A 85 -20.89 24.92 -0.75
C LYS A 85 -21.57 23.86 -1.64
N ASN A 86 -21.11 23.71 -2.87
CA ASN A 86 -21.60 22.77 -3.88
C ASN A 86 -20.92 21.40 -3.88
N LYS A 87 -19.80 21.21 -3.16
CA LYS A 87 -19.13 19.90 -3.03
C LYS A 87 -19.46 19.17 -1.71
N MET A 88 -20.29 19.75 -0.84
CA MET A 88 -20.78 19.08 0.38
C MET A 88 -21.82 17.96 0.12
N LEU A 89 -22.12 17.64 -1.14
CA LEU A 89 -23.15 16.65 -1.49
C LEU A 89 -22.75 15.20 -1.20
N TYR A 90 -21.50 14.91 -0.86
CA TYR A 90 -21.01 13.55 -0.61
C TYR A 90 -20.22 13.45 0.69
N HIS A 91 -20.83 13.83 1.80
CA HIS A 91 -20.26 13.47 3.10
C HIS A 91 -20.80 12.11 3.48
N ASP A 92 -20.03 11.08 3.18
CA ASP A 92 -20.39 9.71 3.59
C ASP A 92 -20.50 9.59 5.11
N SER A 93 -21.36 8.68 5.56
CA SER A 93 -21.44 8.38 6.98
C SER A 93 -20.07 7.90 7.50
N ARG A 94 -19.76 8.21 8.74
CA ARG A 94 -18.49 7.76 9.37
C ARG A 94 -18.31 6.25 9.25
N PHE A 95 -19.41 5.50 9.39
CA PHE A 95 -19.39 4.04 9.26
C PHE A 95 -18.94 3.61 7.87
N LYS A 96 -19.48 4.21 6.80
CA LYS A 96 -19.10 3.90 5.41
C LYS A 96 -17.63 4.19 5.18
N ILE A 97 -17.11 5.31 5.70
CA ILE A 97 -15.70 5.66 5.58
C ILE A 97 -14.80 4.61 6.25
N TYR A 98 -15.11 4.23 7.50
CA TYR A 98 -14.32 3.20 8.18
C TYR A 98 -14.43 1.84 7.50
N ALA A 99 -15.61 1.48 6.98
CA ALA A 99 -15.78 0.25 6.21
C ALA A 99 -14.95 0.25 4.92
N LEU A 100 -14.88 1.38 4.19
CA LEU A 100 -14.04 1.52 3.01
C LEU A 100 -12.54 1.41 3.37
N ILE A 101 -12.09 2.06 4.44
CA ILE A 101 -10.70 1.95 4.90
C ILE A 101 -10.39 0.49 5.28
N PHE A 102 -11.31 -0.19 5.97
CA PHE A 102 -11.13 -1.61 6.31
C PHE A 102 -11.01 -2.49 5.06
N ILE A 103 -11.85 -2.27 4.05
CA ILE A 103 -11.79 -3.00 2.77
C ILE A 103 -10.47 -2.74 2.06
N GLY A 104 -10.01 -1.48 2.01
CA GLY A 104 -8.71 -1.11 1.45
C GLY A 104 -7.56 -1.81 2.18
N THR A 105 -7.58 -1.79 3.51
CA THR A 105 -6.58 -2.50 4.34
C THR A 105 -6.61 -4.01 4.12
N TYR A 106 -7.79 -4.60 3.95
CA TYR A 106 -7.93 -6.03 3.64
C TYR A 106 -7.26 -6.37 2.29
N PHE A 107 -7.42 -5.54 1.27
CA PHE A 107 -6.75 -5.73 -0.02
C PHE A 107 -5.23 -5.61 0.10
N ASP A 108 -4.71 -4.63 0.86
CA ASP A 108 -3.28 -4.49 1.13
C ASP A 108 -2.72 -5.72 1.89
N PHE A 109 -3.47 -6.21 2.87
CA PHE A 109 -3.13 -7.40 3.63
C PHE A 109 -3.03 -8.63 2.73
N VAL A 110 -4.02 -8.88 1.87
CA VAL A 110 -4.02 -10.04 0.95
C VAL A 110 -2.93 -9.90 -0.12
N GLU A 111 -2.72 -8.69 -0.67
CA GLU A 111 -1.62 -8.41 -1.61
C GLU A 111 -0.27 -8.72 -0.98
N PHE A 112 -0.03 -8.26 0.24
CA PHE A 112 1.21 -8.51 0.94
C PHE A 112 1.44 -10.02 1.18
N ILE A 113 0.40 -10.77 1.52
CA ILE A 113 0.48 -12.23 1.65
C ILE A 113 0.86 -12.87 0.31
N ILE A 114 0.20 -12.49 -0.78
CA ILE A 114 0.49 -13.04 -2.10
C ILE A 114 1.94 -12.76 -2.49
N THR A 115 2.39 -11.52 -2.36
CA THR A 115 3.72 -11.09 -2.81
C THR A 115 4.84 -11.59 -1.91
N SER A 116 4.63 -11.69 -0.61
CA SER A 116 5.67 -12.08 0.34
C SER A 116 5.75 -13.58 0.59
N TYR A 117 4.65 -14.33 0.41
CA TYR A 117 4.61 -15.75 0.69
C TYR A 117 4.60 -16.62 -0.56
N TYR A 118 3.73 -16.29 -1.52
CA TYR A 118 3.60 -17.13 -2.69
C TYR A 118 4.69 -16.87 -3.73
N PHE A 119 5.04 -15.62 -4.01
CA PHE A 119 6.04 -15.33 -5.03
C PHE A 119 7.43 -15.89 -4.72
N PRO A 120 7.96 -15.85 -3.50
CA PRO A 120 9.27 -16.47 -3.21
C PRO A 120 9.30 -17.99 -3.39
N LYS A 121 8.17 -18.67 -3.25
CA LYS A 121 8.08 -20.13 -3.42
C LYS A 121 8.15 -20.57 -4.88
N PHE A 122 7.97 -19.66 -5.79
CA PHE A 122 8.00 -19.93 -7.23
C PHE A 122 9.32 -19.44 -7.82
N GLU A 123 10.34 -20.30 -7.79
CA GLU A 123 11.71 -20.01 -8.26
C GLU A 123 11.77 -19.49 -9.71
N ASN A 124 10.76 -19.77 -10.52
CA ASN A 124 10.74 -19.50 -11.96
C ASN A 124 9.91 -18.24 -12.34
N ILE A 125 9.44 -17.42 -11.39
CA ILE A 125 8.76 -16.19 -11.78
C ILE A 125 9.80 -15.19 -12.29
N SER A 126 9.77 -14.95 -13.59
CA SER A 126 10.57 -13.86 -14.14
C SER A 126 10.04 -12.53 -13.64
N LYS A 127 10.91 -11.69 -13.04
CA LYS A 127 10.56 -10.31 -12.65
C LYS A 127 9.95 -9.53 -13.82
N SER A 128 10.30 -9.90 -15.05
CA SER A 128 9.76 -9.34 -16.28
C SER A 128 8.28 -9.64 -16.47
N LEU A 129 7.77 -10.78 -15.99
CA LEU A 129 6.35 -11.13 -16.08
C LEU A 129 5.50 -10.17 -15.22
N ILE A 130 5.92 -9.90 -13.99
CA ILE A 130 5.23 -8.96 -13.09
C ILE A 130 5.14 -7.57 -13.73
N ILE A 131 6.24 -7.11 -14.35
CA ILE A 131 6.29 -5.81 -15.03
C ILE A 131 5.34 -5.79 -16.25
N ARG A 132 5.34 -6.85 -17.05
CA ARG A 132 4.45 -6.95 -18.23
C ARG A 132 2.97 -6.97 -17.86
N LEU A 133 2.63 -7.63 -16.75
CA LEU A 133 1.25 -7.68 -16.23
C LEU A 133 0.84 -6.41 -15.49
N GLY A 134 1.73 -5.43 -15.31
CA GLY A 134 1.46 -4.17 -14.63
C GLY A 134 0.27 -3.37 -15.20
N SER A 135 -0.13 -3.62 -16.45
CA SER A 135 -1.35 -3.06 -17.04
C SER A 135 -2.63 -3.50 -16.32
N ALA A 136 -2.62 -4.60 -15.57
CA ALA A 136 -3.73 -5.01 -14.71
C ALA A 136 -4.04 -3.96 -13.63
N LEU A 137 -3.01 -3.30 -13.09
CA LEU A 137 -3.17 -2.20 -12.15
C LEU A 137 -3.94 -1.03 -12.78
N THR A 138 -3.61 -0.66 -14.01
CA THR A 138 -4.28 0.43 -14.74
C THR A 138 -5.74 0.08 -15.01
N LEU A 139 -6.02 -1.17 -15.42
CA LEU A 139 -7.39 -1.63 -15.68
C LEU A 139 -8.23 -1.63 -14.40
N SER A 140 -7.70 -2.12 -13.28
CA SER A 140 -8.40 -2.13 -11.99
C SER A 140 -8.68 -0.71 -11.50
N SER A 141 -7.69 0.17 -11.60
CA SER A 141 -7.84 1.58 -11.22
C SER A 141 -8.94 2.26 -12.04
N PHE A 142 -8.99 1.99 -13.36
CA PHE A 142 -9.99 2.58 -14.21
C PHE A 142 -11.41 2.11 -13.90
N ILE A 143 -11.61 0.83 -13.64
CA ILE A 143 -12.92 0.28 -13.24
C ILE A 143 -13.43 1.04 -12.02
N LEU A 144 -12.58 1.25 -11.01
CA LEU A 144 -12.97 1.95 -9.80
C LEU A 144 -13.15 3.44 -10.01
N TYR A 145 -12.36 4.10 -10.86
CA TYR A 145 -12.59 5.49 -11.24
C TYR A 145 -14.00 5.69 -11.79
N TYR A 146 -14.43 4.77 -12.64
CA TYR A 146 -15.77 4.85 -13.23
C TYR A 146 -16.87 4.59 -12.21
N TYR A 147 -16.78 3.50 -11.44
CA TYR A 147 -17.86 3.07 -10.56
C TYR A 147 -17.85 3.80 -9.20
N LEU A 148 -16.68 3.99 -8.60
CA LEU A 148 -16.57 4.56 -7.25
C LEU A 148 -16.51 6.10 -7.28
N LEU A 149 -15.68 6.65 -8.15
CA LEU A 149 -15.46 8.08 -8.22
C LEU A 149 -16.44 8.79 -9.18
N LYS A 150 -17.18 8.03 -10.01
CA LYS A 150 -18.14 8.54 -11.01
C LYS A 150 -17.53 9.62 -11.91
N ILE A 151 -16.25 9.47 -12.24
CA ILE A 151 -15.53 10.41 -13.11
C ILE A 151 -16.03 10.23 -14.54
N GLN A 152 -16.32 11.32 -15.23
CA GLN A 152 -16.70 11.28 -16.65
C GLN A 152 -15.54 10.78 -17.50
N ILE A 153 -15.80 9.73 -18.26
CA ILE A 153 -14.82 9.11 -19.14
C ILE A 153 -15.03 9.65 -20.55
N PHE A 154 -14.04 10.37 -21.03
CA PHE A 154 -14.04 10.87 -22.40
C PHE A 154 -13.74 9.74 -23.41
N SER A 155 -14.13 9.94 -24.68
CA SER A 155 -13.98 8.94 -25.74
C SER A 155 -12.53 8.47 -25.92
N HIS A 156 -11.55 9.38 -25.80
CA HIS A 156 -10.13 9.01 -25.91
C HIS A 156 -9.67 8.11 -24.75
N HIS A 157 -10.18 8.29 -23.53
CA HIS A 157 -9.89 7.40 -22.41
C HIS A 157 -10.47 5.99 -22.66
N LYS A 158 -11.67 5.89 -23.26
CA LYS A 158 -12.27 4.60 -23.62
C LYS A 158 -11.43 3.87 -24.67
N CYS A 159 -10.96 4.59 -25.71
CA CYS A 159 -10.07 4.04 -26.71
C CYS A 159 -8.76 3.54 -26.09
N SER A 160 -8.13 4.35 -25.24
CA SER A 160 -6.90 3.95 -24.54
C SER A 160 -7.08 2.69 -23.70
N LEU A 161 -8.23 2.56 -23.00
CA LEU A 161 -8.56 1.36 -22.24
C LEU A 161 -8.70 0.12 -23.10
N ILE A 162 -9.39 0.24 -24.22
CA ILE A 162 -9.56 -0.88 -25.16
C ILE A 162 -8.17 -1.34 -25.64
N ILE A 163 -7.29 -0.39 -25.98
CA ILE A 163 -5.92 -0.71 -26.39
C ILE A 163 -5.16 -1.41 -25.25
N ILE A 164 -5.21 -0.87 -24.03
CA ILE A 164 -4.55 -1.49 -22.87
C ILE A 164 -5.10 -2.90 -22.61
N LEU A 165 -6.41 -3.08 -22.69
CA LEU A 165 -7.05 -4.40 -22.52
C LEU A 165 -6.59 -5.39 -23.60
N ILE A 166 -6.54 -4.98 -24.86
CA ILE A 166 -6.07 -5.83 -25.95
C ILE A 166 -4.60 -6.21 -25.73
N CYS A 167 -3.73 -5.24 -25.41
CA CYS A 167 -2.32 -5.51 -25.12
C CYS A 167 -2.16 -6.45 -23.92
N PHE A 168 -2.94 -6.28 -22.87
CA PHE A 168 -2.94 -7.13 -21.68
C PHE A 168 -3.32 -8.58 -22.02
N LEU A 169 -4.40 -8.77 -22.77
CA LEU A 169 -4.82 -10.10 -23.25
C LEU A 169 -3.77 -10.75 -24.15
N MET A 170 -3.16 -9.98 -25.06
CA MET A 170 -2.09 -10.48 -25.92
C MET A 170 -0.87 -10.94 -25.10
N ILE A 171 -0.47 -10.20 -24.05
CA ILE A 171 0.62 -10.61 -23.16
C ILE A 171 0.30 -11.94 -22.47
N ILE A 172 -0.92 -12.10 -21.96
CA ILE A 172 -1.34 -13.36 -21.32
C ILE A 172 -1.32 -14.51 -22.30
N ILE A 173 -1.87 -14.34 -23.52
CA ILE A 173 -1.91 -15.37 -24.54
C ILE A 173 -0.49 -15.76 -24.97
N LEU A 174 0.39 -14.79 -25.19
CA LEU A 174 1.79 -15.05 -25.55
C LEU A 174 2.51 -15.81 -24.41
N GLU A 175 2.35 -15.39 -23.15
CA GLU A 175 2.98 -16.05 -22.02
C GLU A 175 2.51 -17.50 -21.88
N ILE A 176 1.21 -17.76 -22.01
CA ILE A 176 0.66 -19.12 -22.00
C ILE A 176 1.20 -19.93 -23.19
N SER A 177 1.20 -19.36 -24.40
CA SER A 177 1.66 -20.04 -25.61
C SER A 177 3.14 -20.39 -25.55
N PHE A 178 3.98 -19.46 -25.09
CA PHE A 178 5.42 -19.71 -24.89
C PHE A 178 5.67 -20.84 -23.88
N ASN A 179 4.98 -20.77 -22.75
CA ASN A 179 5.08 -21.80 -21.74
C ASN A 179 4.63 -23.17 -22.27
N MET A 180 3.55 -23.24 -23.06
CA MET A 180 3.10 -24.47 -23.70
C MET A 180 4.14 -25.02 -24.71
N TYR A 181 4.69 -24.16 -25.55
CA TYR A 181 5.64 -24.56 -26.58
C TYR A 181 6.94 -25.16 -26.02
N TYR A 182 7.48 -24.55 -24.96
CA TYR A 182 8.73 -24.99 -24.34
C TYR A 182 8.56 -26.10 -23.29
N HIS A 183 7.37 -26.68 -23.15
CA HIS A 183 7.06 -27.71 -22.14
C HIS A 183 7.51 -27.34 -20.71
N THR A 184 7.64 -26.05 -20.42
CA THR A 184 8.03 -25.53 -19.12
C THR A 184 6.83 -25.44 -18.16
N ILE A 185 5.64 -25.80 -18.63
CA ILE A 185 4.42 -25.74 -17.84
C ILE A 185 4.39 -26.91 -16.86
N LYS A 186 4.76 -26.62 -15.65
CA LYS A 186 4.08 -27.24 -14.49
C LYS A 186 2.75 -26.49 -14.31
N GLU A 187 1.69 -27.20 -13.94
CA GLU A 187 0.37 -26.60 -13.64
C GLU A 187 0.43 -25.36 -12.73
N SER A 188 1.51 -25.27 -11.95
CA SER A 188 1.84 -24.13 -11.09
C SER A 188 1.93 -22.77 -11.82
N ASN A 189 2.34 -22.72 -13.11
CA ASN A 189 2.61 -21.44 -13.78
C ASN A 189 1.32 -20.65 -14.08
N PHE A 190 0.21 -21.33 -14.38
CA PHE A 190 -1.08 -20.66 -14.59
C PHE A 190 -1.60 -20.03 -13.29
N ILE A 191 -1.50 -20.75 -12.17
CA ILE A 191 -1.88 -20.26 -10.85
C ILE A 191 -1.06 -19.03 -10.48
N ILE A 192 0.24 -19.02 -10.81
CA ILE A 192 1.14 -17.89 -10.56
C ILE A 192 0.69 -16.66 -11.32
N ILE A 193 0.42 -16.78 -12.62
CA ILE A 193 -0.08 -15.66 -13.45
C ILE A 193 -1.37 -15.10 -12.85
N LEU A 194 -2.29 -15.97 -12.46
CA LEU A 194 -3.54 -15.57 -11.83
C LEU A 194 -3.31 -14.82 -10.52
N LEU A 195 -2.42 -15.30 -9.65
CA LEU A 195 -2.09 -14.66 -8.39
C LEU A 195 -1.44 -13.28 -8.59
N ILE A 196 -0.56 -13.12 -9.61
CA ILE A 196 0.03 -11.84 -9.97
C ILE A 196 -1.07 -10.85 -10.39
N ILE A 197 -1.98 -11.28 -11.26
CA ILE A 197 -3.09 -10.44 -11.72
C ILE A 197 -3.97 -10.03 -10.54
N ILE A 198 -4.33 -10.95 -9.68
CA ILE A 198 -5.16 -10.67 -8.48
C ILE A 198 -4.44 -9.68 -7.56
N SER A 199 -3.14 -9.85 -7.30
CA SER A 199 -2.39 -8.94 -6.45
C SER A 199 -2.34 -7.52 -7.02
N LEU A 200 -2.15 -7.37 -8.33
CA LEU A 200 -2.16 -6.07 -9.00
C LEU A 200 -3.55 -5.41 -8.96
N PHE A 201 -4.63 -6.20 -9.08
CA PHE A 201 -5.99 -5.69 -8.90
C PHE A 201 -6.21 -5.18 -7.48
N PHE A 202 -5.73 -5.88 -6.46
CA PHE A 202 -5.88 -5.45 -5.06
C PHE A 202 -5.12 -4.15 -4.78
N VAL A 203 -3.90 -3.99 -5.30
CA VAL A 203 -3.18 -2.70 -5.21
C VAL A 203 -4.00 -1.57 -5.82
N GLY A 204 -4.53 -1.78 -7.03
CA GLY A 204 -5.36 -0.78 -7.69
C GLY A 204 -6.63 -0.44 -6.92
N PHE A 205 -7.26 -1.41 -6.30
CA PHE A 205 -8.45 -1.20 -5.46
C PHE A 205 -8.12 -0.41 -4.20
N GLN A 206 -7.04 -0.74 -3.51
CA GLN A 206 -6.60 -0.03 -2.33
C GLN A 206 -6.32 1.44 -2.63
N ASP A 207 -5.48 1.73 -3.63
CA ASP A 207 -5.11 3.09 -4.01
C ASP A 207 -6.34 3.96 -4.34
N ASN A 208 -7.34 3.39 -5.02
CA ASN A 208 -8.55 4.11 -5.36
C ASN A 208 -9.50 4.33 -4.17
N ILE A 209 -9.59 3.38 -3.26
CA ILE A 209 -10.34 3.54 -2.00
C ILE A 209 -9.71 4.63 -1.16
N GLU A 210 -8.38 4.61 -0.99
CA GLU A 210 -7.65 5.67 -0.29
C GLU A 210 -7.93 7.03 -0.92
N LYS A 211 -7.82 7.13 -2.24
CA LYS A 211 -8.09 8.36 -2.97
C LYS A 211 -9.52 8.84 -2.75
N TYR A 212 -10.51 7.97 -2.83
CA TYR A 212 -11.90 8.30 -2.56
C TYR A 212 -12.07 8.87 -1.14
N VAL A 213 -11.49 8.22 -0.15
CA VAL A 213 -11.57 8.65 1.25
C VAL A 213 -10.88 10.01 1.47
N LEU A 214 -9.73 10.23 0.84
CA LEU A 214 -8.94 11.46 1.00
C LEU A 214 -9.56 12.66 0.27
N GLU A 215 -10.02 12.48 -0.97
CA GLU A 215 -10.48 13.58 -1.82
C GLU A 215 -11.95 13.91 -1.60
N PHE A 216 -12.82 12.91 -1.53
CA PHE A 216 -14.27 13.15 -1.42
C PHE A 216 -14.72 13.39 0.01
N ASN A 217 -14.04 12.77 0.99
CA ASN A 217 -14.38 12.92 2.40
C ASN A 217 -13.44 13.87 3.16
N PHE A 218 -12.40 14.41 2.49
CA PHE A 218 -11.44 15.37 3.06
C PHE A 218 -10.81 14.92 4.39
N ILE A 219 -10.56 13.62 4.54
CA ILE A 219 -9.98 13.08 5.75
C ILE A 219 -8.48 13.36 5.75
N ASN A 220 -7.93 13.60 6.94
CA ASN A 220 -6.49 13.77 7.08
C ASN A 220 -5.75 12.47 6.68
N PRO A 221 -4.76 12.53 5.77
CA PRO A 221 -4.05 11.35 5.29
C PRO A 221 -3.42 10.52 6.42
N PHE A 222 -2.83 11.16 7.41
CA PHE A 222 -2.23 10.45 8.54
C PHE A 222 -3.24 9.84 9.50
N LYS A 223 -4.49 10.36 9.52
CA LYS A 223 -5.59 9.70 10.19
C LYS A 223 -6.01 8.43 9.45
N VAL A 224 -6.03 8.46 8.11
CA VAL A 224 -6.31 7.27 7.30
C VAL A 224 -5.24 6.22 7.55
N LEU A 225 -3.96 6.59 7.45
CA LEU A 225 -2.82 5.70 7.71
C LEU A 225 -2.88 5.06 9.10
N MET A 226 -3.22 5.83 10.13
CA MET A 226 -3.39 5.30 11.50
C MET A 226 -4.51 4.25 11.57
N ILE A 227 -5.63 4.48 10.90
CA ILE A 227 -6.78 3.57 10.89
C ILE A 227 -6.46 2.30 10.08
N GLU A 228 -5.80 2.44 8.93
CA GLU A 228 -5.31 1.32 8.12
C GLU A 228 -4.34 0.45 8.92
N GLY A 229 -3.34 1.04 9.55
CA GLY A 229 -2.42 0.33 10.42
C GLY A 229 -3.14 -0.41 11.56
N PHE A 230 -4.14 0.22 12.18
CA PHE A 230 -4.94 -0.42 13.24
C PHE A 230 -5.73 -1.63 12.72
N PHE A 231 -6.43 -1.50 11.61
CA PHE A 231 -7.16 -2.62 11.01
C PHE A 231 -6.22 -3.73 10.53
N GLY A 232 -5.07 -3.36 9.96
CA GLY A 232 -4.05 -4.30 9.53
C GLY A 232 -3.48 -5.12 10.71
N ILE A 233 -3.26 -4.50 11.86
CA ILE A 233 -2.86 -5.20 13.11
C ILE A 233 -3.92 -6.23 13.51
N ILE A 234 -5.20 -5.87 13.47
CA ILE A 234 -6.29 -6.80 13.80
C ILE A 234 -6.33 -7.97 12.82
N LEU A 235 -6.25 -7.71 11.51
CA LEU A 235 -6.25 -8.75 10.49
C LEU A 235 -5.06 -9.70 10.66
N THR A 236 -3.88 -9.15 10.92
CA THR A 236 -2.67 -9.95 11.15
C THR A 236 -2.76 -10.75 12.44
N PHE A 237 -3.33 -10.19 13.48
CA PHE A 237 -3.55 -10.92 14.73
C PHE A 237 -4.48 -12.12 14.52
N ILE A 238 -5.58 -11.95 13.78
CA ILE A 238 -6.47 -13.07 13.42
C ILE A 238 -5.70 -14.11 12.61
N TYR A 239 -4.89 -13.70 11.64
CA TYR A 239 -4.09 -14.62 10.82
C TYR A 239 -2.99 -15.34 11.63
N SER A 240 -2.45 -14.72 12.68
CA SER A 240 -1.43 -15.31 13.54
C SER A 240 -1.91 -16.54 14.33
N PHE A 241 -3.21 -16.74 14.48
CA PHE A 241 -3.76 -17.98 15.03
C PHE A 241 -3.53 -19.19 14.11
N ILE A 242 -3.37 -18.96 12.81
CA ILE A 242 -3.06 -20.00 11.82
C ILE A 242 -1.56 -20.29 11.81
N GLU A 243 -0.76 -19.25 11.98
CA GLU A 243 0.69 -19.28 11.94
C GLU A 243 1.23 -18.81 13.30
N ASN A 244 1.92 -19.66 14.06
CA ASN A 244 2.44 -19.27 15.38
C ASN A 244 3.79 -18.51 15.24
N PRO A 245 3.79 -17.16 15.09
CA PRO A 245 4.97 -16.38 14.73
C PRO A 245 6.02 -16.32 15.84
N PHE A 246 5.60 -16.47 17.10
CA PHE A 246 6.48 -16.30 18.24
C PHE A 246 7.44 -17.47 18.43
N VAL A 247 7.08 -18.66 17.96
CA VAL A 247 7.95 -19.86 18.04
C VAL A 247 9.26 -19.60 17.31
N LYS A 248 9.20 -19.07 16.10
CA LYS A 248 10.40 -18.79 15.27
C LYS A 248 11.35 -17.77 15.91
N ILE A 249 10.82 -16.77 16.59
CA ILE A 249 11.63 -15.77 17.32
C ILE A 249 12.34 -16.43 18.51
N ILE A 250 11.61 -17.27 19.25
CA ILE A 250 12.16 -17.98 20.40
C ILE A 250 13.22 -18.98 19.97
N GLU A 251 12.99 -19.70 18.87
CA GLU A 251 13.95 -20.64 18.29
C GLU A 251 15.22 -19.90 17.83
N PHE A 252 15.07 -18.78 17.13
CA PHE A 252 16.20 -17.97 16.72
C PHE A 252 17.02 -17.46 17.91
N TYR A 253 16.36 -17.00 18.97
CA TYR A 253 17.04 -16.58 20.21
C TYR A 253 17.82 -17.72 20.87
N LYS A 254 17.28 -18.94 20.85
CA LYS A 254 17.93 -20.11 21.45
C LYS A 254 19.10 -20.66 20.62
N THR A 255 19.03 -20.53 19.30
CA THR A 255 19.99 -21.17 18.38
C THR A 255 21.13 -20.24 17.96
N LYS A 256 20.92 -18.92 17.94
CA LYS A 256 21.91 -17.95 17.48
C LYS A 256 22.54 -17.18 18.64
N GLN A 257 23.77 -16.70 18.41
CA GLN A 257 24.48 -15.88 19.39
C GLN A 257 23.72 -14.60 19.72
N THR A 258 23.88 -14.10 20.94
CA THR A 258 23.24 -12.86 21.43
C THR A 258 23.45 -11.66 20.51
N ILE A 259 24.63 -11.58 19.89
CA ILE A 259 24.97 -10.49 18.93
C ILE A 259 24.03 -10.52 17.72
N ASN A 260 23.81 -11.69 17.13
CA ASN A 260 22.90 -11.83 15.98
C ASN A 260 21.45 -11.47 16.34
N PHE A 261 21.03 -11.76 17.57
CA PHE A 261 19.72 -11.38 18.06
C PHE A 261 19.57 -9.85 18.20
N ILE A 262 20.61 -9.15 18.67
CA ILE A 262 20.61 -7.68 18.74
C ILE A 262 20.52 -7.07 17.33
N TYR A 263 21.30 -7.57 16.37
CA TYR A 263 21.22 -7.14 14.98
C TYR A 263 19.83 -7.37 14.39
N LEU A 264 19.22 -8.53 14.66
CA LEU A 264 17.85 -8.79 14.25
C LEU A 264 16.88 -7.75 14.81
N LEU A 265 16.94 -7.43 16.09
CA LEU A 265 16.07 -6.42 16.71
C LEU A 265 16.24 -5.05 16.07
N ILE A 266 17.47 -4.64 15.78
CA ILE A 266 17.75 -3.37 15.06
C ILE A 266 17.11 -3.41 13.68
N CYS A 267 17.30 -4.48 12.92
CA CYS A 267 16.71 -4.64 11.59
C CYS A 267 15.18 -4.62 11.62
N LEU A 268 14.55 -5.29 12.57
CA LEU A 268 13.10 -5.27 12.74
C LEU A 268 12.57 -3.88 13.09
N THR A 269 13.28 -3.15 13.96
CA THR A 269 12.93 -1.76 14.31
C THR A 269 13.04 -0.85 13.08
N LEU A 270 14.11 -0.97 12.30
CA LEU A 270 14.27 -0.23 11.05
C LEU A 270 13.19 -0.60 10.04
N PHE A 271 12.77 -1.87 9.97
CA PHE A 271 11.70 -2.30 9.09
C PHE A 271 10.36 -1.63 9.43
N ILE A 272 10.04 -1.49 10.73
CA ILE A 272 8.85 -0.74 11.19
C ILE A 272 8.91 0.71 10.71
N ILE A 273 10.03 1.39 10.92
CA ILE A 273 10.22 2.80 10.54
C ILE A 273 10.11 2.97 9.02
N LEU A 274 10.77 2.12 8.25
CA LEU A 274 10.78 2.19 6.79
C LEU A 274 9.39 1.86 6.21
N SER A 275 8.66 0.92 6.80
CA SER A 275 7.29 0.59 6.38
C SER A 275 6.33 1.75 6.63
N GLY A 276 6.36 2.35 7.81
CA GLY A 276 5.57 3.54 8.11
C GLY A 276 5.93 4.74 7.22
N GLY A 277 7.22 4.96 6.96
CA GLY A 277 7.70 6.00 6.04
C GLY A 277 7.21 5.77 4.61
N ARG A 278 7.35 4.56 4.06
CA ARG A 278 6.88 4.20 2.72
C ARG A 278 5.39 4.52 2.55
N ASN A 279 4.57 4.05 3.46
CA ASN A 279 3.13 4.20 3.33
C ASN A 279 2.65 5.63 3.60
N SER A 280 3.36 6.38 4.45
CA SER A 280 3.15 7.84 4.58
C SER A 280 3.37 8.57 3.26
N TYR A 281 4.44 8.25 2.53
CA TYR A 281 4.72 8.87 1.24
C TYR A 281 3.80 8.35 0.14
N ARG A 282 3.34 7.09 0.19
CA ARG A 282 2.30 6.56 -0.71
C ARG A 282 1.02 7.38 -0.61
N ILE A 283 0.48 7.54 0.59
CA ILE A 283 -0.75 8.32 0.82
C ILE A 283 -0.58 9.79 0.41
N LEU A 284 0.58 10.40 0.69
CA LEU A 284 0.86 11.77 0.27
C LEU A 284 0.97 11.88 -1.25
N THR A 285 1.57 10.91 -1.91
CA THR A 285 1.67 10.87 -3.38
C THR A 285 0.28 10.73 -4.00
N ASN A 286 -0.55 9.82 -3.49
CA ASN A 286 -1.92 9.63 -3.97
C ASN A 286 -2.78 10.90 -3.84
N ARG A 287 -2.51 11.75 -2.84
CA ARG A 287 -3.20 13.02 -2.65
C ARG A 287 -2.75 14.11 -3.62
N LEU A 288 -1.46 14.12 -4.01
CA LEU A 288 -0.88 15.24 -4.74
C LEU A 288 -1.19 15.26 -6.23
N PHE A 289 -1.32 14.10 -6.86
CA PHE A 289 -1.47 14.01 -8.31
C PHE A 289 -2.80 14.49 -8.85
N PHE A 290 -3.73 14.93 -8.01
CA PHE A 290 -5.11 15.22 -8.42
C PHE A 290 -5.74 16.47 -7.79
N SER A 291 -4.93 17.37 -7.23
CA SER A 291 -5.45 18.57 -6.54
C SER A 291 -5.55 19.83 -7.40
N ASP A 292 -5.16 19.78 -8.66
CA ASP A 292 -4.99 20.97 -9.51
C ASP A 292 -5.96 21.05 -10.72
N ASP A 293 -7.04 20.25 -10.75
CA ASP A 293 -8.11 20.40 -11.77
C ASP A 293 -9.45 20.81 -11.17
#